data_1298941e397ec64963e28afa00fa0aac
#
_entry.id   1298941e397ec64963e28afa00fa0aac
#
_cell.length_a   1.000
_cell.length_b   1.000
_cell.length_c   1.000
_cell.angle_alpha   90.00
_cell.angle_beta   90.00
_cell.angle_gamma   90.00
#
_symmetry.space_group_name_H-M   'P 1'
#
loop_
_entity.id
_entity.type
_entity.pdbx_description
1 polymer ?
#
loop_
_entity_poly.entity_id
_entity_poly.type
_entity_poly.pdbx_seq_one_letter_code
_entity_poly.pdbx_strand_id
1 'polypeptide(L)'
;MFNRTNFVFWLASVLGLVAALIAVLMLYSLFDTIERKTATRTSLMSLADELRQSSDDLTRFARSLAVTGDESYKNRYQVVLDIRNGRADRPQGYEHVYWDLEQVGLLKDTKSSSGVPLLARLRESGMDAYMVDLLATSKARSDNLVDLERRAFSLVETGNSPEAVRILFSDEYHQAKGQIMEPIRRFQIRIDSETRSALATALVDARDKMRLSIAAIGLSLILCCLAGLYRQVKPDEVESEAHLSAGRE
;
A
#
# COMPACT_ATOMS: atom_id res chain seq x y z
N MET A 1 49.54 -30.27 12.11
CA MET A 1 48.32 -31.01 12.53
C MET A 1 47.32 -29.98 13.08
N PHE A 2 46.13 -29.85 12.49
CA PHE A 2 45.10 -28.94 13.02
C PHE A 2 44.63 -29.54 14.37
N ASN A 3 44.86 -28.81 15.48
CA ASN A 3 44.43 -29.24 16.80
C ASN A 3 42.88 -29.29 16.82
N ARG A 4 42.29 -30.40 17.29
CA ARG A 4 40.81 -30.62 17.31
C ARG A 4 40.05 -29.45 17.95
N THR A 5 40.61 -28.83 18.99
CA THR A 5 40.03 -27.64 19.65
C THR A 5 39.99 -26.40 18.75
N ASN A 6 41.03 -26.14 17.97
CA ASN A 6 41.06 -25.03 17.01
C ASN A 6 40.02 -25.24 15.88
N PHE A 7 39.83 -26.47 15.45
CA PHE A 7 38.82 -26.82 14.44
C PHE A 7 37.40 -26.57 14.97
N VAL A 8 37.09 -27.01 16.20
CA VAL A 8 35.78 -26.77 16.84
C VAL A 8 35.51 -25.28 17.01
N PHE A 9 36.50 -24.51 17.49
CA PHE A 9 36.38 -23.05 17.63
C PHE A 9 36.14 -22.38 16.28
N TRP A 10 36.85 -22.71 15.25
CA TRP A 10 36.68 -22.18 13.89
C TRP A 10 35.31 -22.53 13.33
N LEU A 11 34.88 -23.78 13.44
CA LEU A 11 33.57 -24.24 12.98
C LEU A 11 32.44 -23.54 13.70
N ALA A 12 32.50 -23.39 15.02
CA ALA A 12 31.48 -22.66 15.82
C ALA A 12 31.41 -21.19 15.41
N SER A 13 32.56 -20.53 15.21
CA SER A 13 32.60 -19.14 14.76
C SER A 13 31.96 -18.96 13.37
N VAL A 14 32.27 -19.85 12.43
CA VAL A 14 31.65 -19.82 11.09
C VAL A 14 30.15 -20.04 11.16
N LEU A 15 29.67 -21.01 11.95
CA LEU A 15 28.24 -21.26 12.14
C LEU A 15 27.53 -20.03 12.74
N GLY A 16 28.13 -19.37 13.72
CA GLY A 16 27.61 -18.14 14.31
C GLY A 16 27.51 -16.99 13.32
N LEU A 17 28.53 -16.80 12.47
CA LEU A 17 28.51 -15.80 11.39
C LEU A 17 27.45 -16.10 10.34
N VAL A 18 27.29 -17.35 9.95
CA VAL A 18 26.27 -17.78 8.99
C VAL A 18 24.87 -17.53 9.57
N ALA A 19 24.62 -17.88 10.84
CA ALA A 19 23.36 -17.63 11.50
C ALA A 19 23.05 -16.12 11.60
N ALA A 20 24.05 -15.29 11.90
CA ALA A 20 23.91 -13.83 11.93
C ALA A 20 23.59 -13.27 10.53
N LEU A 21 24.26 -13.74 9.49
CA LEU A 21 23.98 -13.33 8.11
C LEU A 21 22.55 -13.70 7.71
N ILE A 22 22.09 -14.92 8.03
CA ILE A 22 20.72 -15.36 7.78
C ILE A 22 19.72 -14.44 8.49
N ALA A 23 19.96 -14.09 9.75
CA ALA A 23 19.09 -13.18 10.50
C ALA A 23 18.99 -11.79 9.83
N VAL A 24 20.11 -11.24 9.34
CA VAL A 24 20.12 -9.96 8.62
C VAL A 24 19.35 -10.05 7.31
N LEU A 25 19.54 -11.11 6.52
CA LEU A 25 18.82 -11.32 5.26
C LEU A 25 17.29 -11.47 5.51
N MET A 26 16.90 -12.13 6.59
CA MET A 26 15.49 -12.25 6.98
C MET A 26 14.88 -10.91 7.36
N LEU A 27 15.58 -10.08 8.13
CA LEU A 27 15.14 -8.74 8.44
C LEU A 27 14.95 -7.90 7.19
N TYR A 28 15.93 -7.95 6.28
CA TYR A 28 15.83 -7.24 5.01
C TYR A 28 14.60 -7.68 4.19
N SER A 29 14.36 -9.00 4.07
CA SER A 29 13.19 -9.53 3.35
C SER A 29 11.85 -9.15 4.01
N LEU A 30 11.83 -9.03 5.35
CA LEU A 30 10.65 -8.56 6.07
C LEU A 30 10.37 -7.08 5.78
N PHE A 31 11.40 -6.22 5.83
CA PHE A 31 11.26 -4.80 5.50
C PHE A 31 10.74 -4.61 4.07
N ASP A 32 11.34 -5.28 3.10
CA ASP A 32 10.91 -5.24 1.71
C ASP A 32 9.46 -5.74 1.53
N THR A 33 9.04 -6.76 2.27
CA THR A 33 7.64 -7.23 2.27
C THR A 33 6.68 -6.19 2.83
N ILE A 34 7.03 -5.55 3.95
CA ILE A 34 6.23 -4.49 4.57
C ILE A 34 6.10 -3.30 3.62
N GLU A 35 7.21 -2.85 3.06
CA GLU A 35 7.24 -1.72 2.14
C GLU A 35 6.36 -1.98 0.91
N ARG A 36 6.54 -3.11 0.23
CA ARG A 36 5.74 -3.48 -0.94
C ARG A 36 4.25 -3.59 -0.62
N LYS A 37 3.87 -4.26 0.47
CA LYS A 37 2.46 -4.41 0.87
C LYS A 37 1.83 -3.07 1.22
N THR A 38 2.56 -2.20 1.90
CA THR A 38 2.09 -0.86 2.26
C THR A 38 1.96 0.04 1.03
N ALA A 39 2.93 0.03 0.12
CA ALA A 39 2.87 0.78 -1.13
C ALA A 39 1.69 0.33 -2.01
N THR A 40 1.50 -0.98 -2.17
CA THR A 40 0.35 -1.55 -2.89
C THR A 40 -0.97 -1.10 -2.27
N ARG A 41 -1.11 -1.24 -0.94
CA ARG A 41 -2.31 -0.78 -0.23
C ARG A 41 -2.57 0.70 -0.47
N THR A 42 -1.57 1.55 -0.33
CA THR A 42 -1.69 2.99 -0.53
C THR A 42 -2.15 3.32 -1.94
N SER A 43 -1.56 2.68 -2.96
CA SER A 43 -1.94 2.87 -4.36
C SER A 43 -3.40 2.44 -4.62
N LEU A 44 -3.82 1.28 -4.12
CA LEU A 44 -5.18 0.77 -4.30
C LEU A 44 -6.22 1.63 -3.57
N MET A 45 -5.90 2.09 -2.36
CA MET A 45 -6.77 3.01 -1.61
C MET A 45 -6.90 4.35 -2.30
N SER A 46 -5.81 4.88 -2.88
CA SER A 46 -5.85 6.13 -3.66
C SER A 46 -6.77 6.02 -4.88
N LEU A 47 -6.75 4.88 -5.59
CA LEU A 47 -7.65 4.65 -6.74
C LEU A 47 -9.13 4.59 -6.31
N ALA A 48 -9.44 3.91 -5.21
CA ALA A 48 -10.80 3.87 -4.67
C ALA A 48 -11.27 5.23 -4.18
N ASP A 49 -10.37 5.99 -3.56
CA ASP A 49 -10.67 7.34 -3.08
C ASP A 49 -10.87 8.33 -4.23
N GLU A 50 -10.11 8.21 -5.32
CA GLU A 50 -10.33 8.99 -6.54
C GLU A 50 -11.71 8.73 -7.14
N LEU A 51 -12.18 7.46 -7.15
CA LEU A 51 -13.54 7.13 -7.59
C LEU A 51 -14.60 7.77 -6.67
N ARG A 52 -14.41 7.68 -5.36
CA ARG A 52 -15.28 8.31 -4.36
C ARG A 52 -15.31 9.83 -4.55
N GLN A 53 -14.14 10.45 -4.61
CA GLN A 53 -13.99 11.90 -4.78
C GLN A 53 -14.66 12.38 -6.06
N SER A 54 -14.42 11.71 -7.20
CA SER A 54 -15.08 12.10 -8.46
C SER A 54 -16.61 12.07 -8.35
N SER A 55 -17.17 11.08 -7.64
CA SER A 55 -18.62 11.01 -7.41
C SER A 55 -19.11 12.12 -6.48
N ASP A 56 -18.31 12.52 -5.47
CA ASP A 56 -18.64 13.62 -4.57
C ASP A 56 -18.55 14.97 -5.27
N ASP A 57 -17.56 15.19 -6.11
CA ASP A 57 -17.37 16.40 -6.90
C ASP A 57 -18.50 16.57 -7.92
N LEU A 58 -18.93 15.50 -8.60
CA LEU A 58 -20.08 15.55 -9.49
C LEU A 58 -21.34 15.99 -8.74
N THR A 59 -21.61 15.40 -7.57
CA THR A 59 -22.74 15.79 -6.71
C THR A 59 -22.65 17.25 -6.27
N ARG A 60 -21.47 17.68 -5.85
CA ARG A 60 -21.21 19.05 -5.40
C ARG A 60 -21.49 20.05 -6.53
N PHE A 61 -20.91 19.83 -7.69
CA PHE A 61 -21.10 20.75 -8.82
C PHE A 61 -22.52 20.74 -9.36
N ALA A 62 -23.19 19.58 -9.41
CA ALA A 62 -24.60 19.51 -9.80
C ALA A 62 -25.49 20.32 -8.85
N ARG A 63 -25.30 20.17 -7.54
CA ARG A 63 -26.06 20.92 -6.53
C ARG A 63 -25.73 22.42 -6.56
N SER A 64 -24.46 22.78 -6.74
CA SER A 64 -24.05 24.18 -6.85
C SER A 64 -24.67 24.85 -8.07
N LEU A 65 -24.67 24.20 -9.24
CA LEU A 65 -25.37 24.70 -10.43
C LEU A 65 -26.88 24.91 -10.16
N ALA A 66 -27.53 23.90 -9.57
CA ALA A 66 -28.98 23.99 -9.32
C ALA A 66 -29.37 25.14 -8.39
N VAL A 67 -28.53 25.46 -7.41
CA VAL A 67 -28.78 26.53 -6.44
C VAL A 67 -28.39 27.91 -6.96
N THR A 68 -27.25 28.01 -7.68
CA THR A 68 -26.67 29.29 -8.07
C THR A 68 -26.99 29.71 -9.51
N GLY A 69 -27.29 28.73 -10.39
CA GLY A 69 -27.37 28.97 -11.84
C GLY A 69 -26.04 29.28 -12.51
N ASP A 70 -24.92 29.19 -11.80
CA ASP A 70 -23.60 29.51 -12.36
C ASP A 70 -23.07 28.37 -13.24
N GLU A 71 -23.02 28.60 -14.55
CA GLU A 71 -22.55 27.65 -15.56
C GLU A 71 -21.09 27.17 -15.35
N SER A 72 -20.29 27.86 -14.56
CA SER A 72 -18.95 27.43 -14.23
C SER A 72 -18.95 26.07 -13.52
N TYR A 73 -19.98 25.77 -12.73
CA TYR A 73 -20.15 24.46 -12.07
C TYR A 73 -20.48 23.34 -13.07
N LYS A 74 -21.25 23.63 -14.12
CA LYS A 74 -21.52 22.68 -15.20
C LYS A 74 -20.23 22.33 -15.97
N ASN A 75 -19.40 23.33 -16.22
CA ASN A 75 -18.10 23.12 -16.88
C ASN A 75 -17.18 22.24 -16.01
N ARG A 76 -17.06 22.53 -14.70
CA ARG A 76 -16.28 21.69 -13.78
C ARG A 76 -16.83 20.26 -13.68
N TYR A 77 -18.14 20.11 -13.61
CA TYR A 77 -18.80 18.82 -13.66
C TYR A 77 -18.38 18.00 -14.89
N GLN A 78 -18.39 18.62 -16.08
CA GLN A 78 -17.98 17.95 -17.30
C GLN A 78 -16.50 17.57 -17.28
N VAL A 79 -15.62 18.43 -16.76
CA VAL A 79 -14.18 18.13 -16.63
C VAL A 79 -13.96 16.93 -15.70
N VAL A 80 -14.67 16.83 -14.57
CA VAL A 80 -14.60 15.64 -13.69
C VAL A 80 -14.96 14.36 -14.45
N LEU A 81 -16.05 14.37 -15.25
CA LEU A 81 -16.44 13.24 -16.06
C LEU A 81 -15.39 12.89 -17.12
N ASP A 82 -14.79 13.87 -17.75
CA ASP A 82 -13.81 13.67 -18.81
C ASP A 82 -12.50 13.09 -18.27
N ILE A 83 -12.01 13.59 -17.13
CA ILE A 83 -10.85 13.02 -16.43
C ILE A 83 -11.15 11.56 -16.02
N ARG A 84 -12.29 11.31 -15.36
CA ARG A 84 -12.69 9.96 -14.92
C ARG A 84 -12.76 8.95 -16.06
N ASN A 85 -13.22 9.39 -17.23
CA ASN A 85 -13.39 8.56 -18.41
C ASN A 85 -12.17 8.59 -19.36
N GLY A 86 -11.08 9.29 -19.00
CA GLY A 86 -9.85 9.37 -19.79
C GLY A 86 -9.99 10.22 -21.07
N ARG A 87 -10.98 11.10 -21.13
CA ARG A 87 -11.17 12.04 -22.24
C ARG A 87 -10.44 13.36 -22.04
N ALA A 88 -10.04 13.65 -20.82
CA ALA A 88 -9.18 14.78 -20.48
C ALA A 88 -7.98 14.29 -19.68
N ASP A 89 -6.88 15.04 -19.78
CA ASP A 89 -5.68 14.78 -18.98
C ASP A 89 -5.97 14.96 -17.50
N ARG A 90 -5.33 14.11 -16.68
CA ARG A 90 -5.44 14.17 -15.23
C ARG A 90 -4.41 15.14 -14.66
N PRO A 91 -4.84 16.22 -13.98
CA PRO A 91 -3.91 17.16 -13.34
C PRO A 91 -3.06 16.49 -12.26
N GLN A 92 -1.85 16.98 -12.05
CA GLN A 92 -1.00 16.57 -10.93
C GLN A 92 -1.65 16.99 -9.61
N GLY A 93 -1.69 16.10 -8.62
CA GLY A 93 -2.33 16.35 -7.33
C GLY A 93 -3.86 16.28 -7.35
N TYR A 94 -4.45 15.73 -8.43
CA TYR A 94 -5.90 15.58 -8.57
C TYR A 94 -6.54 14.76 -7.43
N GLU A 95 -5.79 13.86 -6.82
CA GLU A 95 -6.18 13.05 -5.66
C GLU A 95 -6.28 13.81 -4.35
N HIS A 96 -5.92 15.09 -4.32
CA HIS A 96 -5.96 15.93 -3.13
C HIS A 96 -7.14 16.92 -3.20
N VAL A 97 -7.01 18.08 -2.63
CA VAL A 97 -8.02 19.14 -2.59
C VAL A 97 -8.03 19.99 -3.89
N TYR A 98 -7.89 19.31 -5.05
CA TYR A 98 -7.67 19.97 -6.34
C TYR A 98 -8.74 21.03 -6.65
N TRP A 99 -10.01 20.66 -6.60
CA TRP A 99 -11.10 21.54 -7.01
C TRP A 99 -11.32 22.75 -6.11
N ASP A 100 -10.99 22.62 -4.82
CA ASP A 100 -11.08 23.75 -3.89
C ASP A 100 -9.99 24.77 -4.16
N LEU A 101 -8.79 24.33 -4.52
CA LEU A 101 -7.66 25.17 -4.88
C LEU A 101 -7.85 25.77 -6.29
N GLU A 102 -8.36 25.00 -7.24
CA GLU A 102 -8.69 25.45 -8.60
C GLU A 102 -9.70 26.59 -8.56
N GLN A 103 -10.78 26.43 -7.78
CA GLN A 103 -11.86 27.41 -7.69
C GLN A 103 -11.39 28.79 -7.21
N VAL A 104 -10.35 28.84 -6.38
CA VAL A 104 -9.77 30.10 -5.87
C VAL A 104 -8.50 30.53 -6.62
N GLY A 105 -8.16 29.86 -7.73
CA GLY A 105 -7.04 30.22 -8.60
C GLY A 105 -5.65 29.99 -7.99
N LEU A 106 -5.55 29.11 -6.99
CA LEU A 106 -4.26 28.77 -6.35
C LEU A 106 -3.45 27.72 -7.13
N LEU A 107 -4.07 27.02 -8.08
CA LEU A 107 -3.38 26.06 -8.94
C LEU A 107 -2.97 26.75 -10.25
N LYS A 108 -1.67 27.05 -10.39
CA LYS A 108 -1.09 27.57 -11.62
C LYS A 108 -0.23 26.48 -12.25
N ASP A 109 -0.35 26.30 -13.58
CA ASP A 109 0.52 25.46 -14.41
C ASP A 109 0.75 24.03 -13.87
N THR A 110 -0.33 23.34 -13.45
CA THR A 110 -0.22 21.95 -13.05
C THR A 110 0.12 21.07 -14.25
N LYS A 111 1.24 20.34 -14.15
CA LYS A 111 1.55 19.28 -15.11
C LYS A 111 0.41 18.27 -15.10
N SER A 112 0.04 17.77 -16.27
CA SER A 112 -0.99 16.72 -16.39
C SER A 112 -0.35 15.40 -16.83
N SER A 113 -0.94 14.31 -16.42
CA SER A 113 -0.65 12.98 -16.97
C SER A 113 -1.67 12.64 -18.06
N SER A 114 -1.28 11.80 -19.02
CA SER A 114 -2.18 11.36 -20.09
C SER A 114 -3.52 10.85 -19.56
N GLY A 115 -4.59 11.15 -20.29
CA GLY A 115 -5.95 10.73 -19.96
C GLY A 115 -6.14 9.22 -20.04
N VAL A 116 -5.82 8.52 -18.96
CA VAL A 116 -6.12 7.08 -18.81
C VAL A 116 -7.40 6.93 -17.99
N PRO A 117 -8.42 6.20 -18.51
CA PRO A 117 -9.65 5.97 -17.76
C PRO A 117 -9.37 5.37 -16.38
N LEU A 118 -10.03 5.85 -15.34
CA LEU A 118 -9.88 5.33 -13.98
C LEU A 118 -10.10 3.80 -13.93
N LEU A 119 -11.08 3.28 -14.66
CA LEU A 119 -11.35 1.85 -14.72
C LEU A 119 -10.20 1.03 -15.37
N ALA A 120 -9.48 1.60 -16.35
CA ALA A 120 -8.29 0.96 -16.92
C ALA A 120 -7.18 0.90 -15.87
N ARG A 121 -6.90 1.99 -15.18
CA ARG A 121 -5.92 2.03 -14.06
C ARG A 121 -6.25 1.03 -12.95
N LEU A 122 -7.53 0.86 -12.62
CA LEU A 122 -8.00 -0.15 -11.67
C LEU A 122 -7.70 -1.58 -12.14
N ARG A 123 -7.92 -1.89 -13.41
CA ARG A 123 -7.62 -3.22 -13.97
C ARG A 123 -6.13 -3.52 -14.03
N GLU A 124 -5.31 -2.52 -14.28
CA GLU A 124 -3.85 -2.64 -14.37
C GLU A 124 -3.16 -2.67 -12.99
N SER A 125 -3.87 -2.38 -11.92
CA SER A 125 -3.31 -2.30 -10.57
C SER A 125 -2.93 -3.63 -9.93
N GLY A 126 -3.22 -4.76 -10.59
CA GLY A 126 -2.94 -6.11 -10.06
C GLY A 126 -3.93 -6.61 -9.00
N MET A 127 -5.11 -5.97 -8.88
CA MET A 127 -6.20 -6.43 -8.02
C MET A 127 -6.81 -7.74 -8.52
N ASP A 128 -7.40 -8.51 -7.61
CA ASP A 128 -8.22 -9.64 -8.00
C ASP A 128 -9.52 -9.20 -8.73
N ALA A 129 -10.13 -10.13 -9.46
CA ALA A 129 -11.31 -9.85 -10.27
C ALA A 129 -12.49 -9.33 -9.43
N TYR A 130 -12.65 -9.80 -8.19
CA TYR A 130 -13.72 -9.37 -7.30
C TYR A 130 -13.55 -7.91 -6.87
N MET A 131 -12.33 -7.50 -6.55
CA MET A 131 -12.04 -6.10 -6.17
C MET A 131 -12.23 -5.15 -7.35
N VAL A 132 -11.82 -5.55 -8.55
CA VAL A 132 -12.09 -4.78 -9.79
C VAL A 132 -13.59 -4.64 -10.01
N ASP A 133 -14.37 -5.72 -9.83
CA ASP A 133 -15.82 -5.72 -10.01
C ASP A 133 -16.54 -4.79 -9.01
N LEU A 134 -16.11 -4.74 -7.76
CA LEU A 134 -16.65 -3.80 -6.77
C LEU A 134 -16.53 -2.35 -7.25
N LEU A 135 -15.35 -1.94 -7.71
CA LEU A 135 -15.11 -0.57 -8.16
C LEU A 135 -15.75 -0.30 -9.53
N ALA A 136 -15.78 -1.27 -10.42
CA ALA A 136 -16.51 -1.19 -11.69
C ALA A 136 -18.03 -1.02 -11.46
N THR A 137 -18.59 -1.77 -10.51
CA THR A 137 -20.00 -1.64 -10.10
C THR A 137 -20.28 -0.26 -9.53
N SER A 138 -19.41 0.25 -8.66
CA SER A 138 -19.55 1.61 -8.13
C SER A 138 -19.53 2.66 -9.23
N LYS A 139 -18.57 2.53 -10.18
CA LYS A 139 -18.50 3.42 -11.35
C LYS A 139 -19.78 3.38 -12.20
N ALA A 140 -20.28 2.19 -12.51
CA ALA A 140 -21.50 2.02 -13.31
C ALA A 140 -22.72 2.69 -12.62
N ARG A 141 -22.85 2.52 -11.31
CA ARG A 141 -23.91 3.19 -10.53
C ARG A 141 -23.74 4.71 -10.52
N SER A 142 -22.51 5.21 -10.46
CA SER A 142 -22.23 6.64 -10.57
C SER A 142 -22.55 7.18 -11.98
N ASP A 143 -22.30 6.40 -13.02
CA ASP A 143 -22.67 6.77 -14.40
C ASP A 143 -24.21 6.86 -14.56
N ASN A 144 -24.96 5.96 -13.93
CA ASN A 144 -26.43 6.02 -13.91
C ASN A 144 -26.96 7.27 -13.18
N LEU A 145 -26.25 7.73 -12.14
CA LEU A 145 -26.63 8.96 -11.41
C LEU A 145 -26.46 10.20 -12.28
N VAL A 146 -25.51 10.18 -13.23
CA VAL A 146 -25.29 11.27 -14.21
C VAL A 146 -26.57 11.61 -14.99
N ASP A 147 -27.42 10.63 -15.29
CA ASP A 147 -28.69 10.89 -16.02
C ASP A 147 -29.69 11.69 -15.19
N LEU A 148 -29.71 11.48 -13.86
CA LEU A 148 -30.51 12.28 -12.94
C LEU A 148 -29.98 13.71 -12.85
N GLU A 149 -28.66 13.85 -12.77
CA GLU A 149 -27.97 15.15 -12.71
C GLU A 149 -28.16 15.95 -14.01
N ARG A 150 -28.09 15.31 -15.17
CA ARG A 150 -28.38 15.94 -16.47
C ARG A 150 -29.82 16.44 -16.57
N ARG A 151 -30.80 15.68 -16.06
CA ARG A 151 -32.19 16.15 -15.99
C ARG A 151 -32.30 17.39 -15.12
N ALA A 152 -31.61 17.42 -13.99
CA ALA A 152 -31.57 18.62 -13.15
C ALA A 152 -30.95 19.84 -13.88
N PHE A 153 -29.88 19.61 -14.67
CA PHE A 153 -29.28 20.68 -15.49
C PHE A 153 -30.27 21.26 -16.53
N SER A 154 -31.00 20.40 -17.23
CA SER A 154 -32.03 20.86 -18.18
C SER A 154 -33.12 21.68 -17.52
N LEU A 155 -33.47 21.36 -16.27
CA LEU A 155 -34.43 22.18 -15.48
C LEU A 155 -33.86 23.54 -15.12
N VAL A 156 -32.59 23.64 -14.77
CA VAL A 156 -31.89 24.93 -14.53
C VAL A 156 -31.92 25.78 -15.81
N GLU A 157 -31.55 25.19 -16.95
CA GLU A 157 -31.53 25.86 -18.26
C GLU A 157 -32.90 26.40 -18.66
N THR A 158 -33.97 25.72 -18.27
CA THR A 158 -35.37 26.15 -18.52
C THR A 158 -35.94 27.06 -17.44
N GLY A 159 -35.13 27.51 -16.47
CA GLY A 159 -35.52 28.42 -15.39
C GLY A 159 -36.25 27.74 -14.23
N ASN A 160 -36.31 26.41 -14.17
CA ASN A 160 -36.96 25.65 -13.09
C ASN A 160 -35.95 25.10 -12.06
N SER A 161 -35.10 25.97 -11.52
CA SER A 161 -34.13 25.63 -10.48
C SER A 161 -34.73 25.00 -9.21
N PRO A 162 -35.94 25.39 -8.72
CA PRO A 162 -36.52 24.73 -7.56
C PRO A 162 -36.75 23.22 -7.76
N GLU A 163 -37.19 22.81 -8.95
CA GLU A 163 -37.39 21.40 -9.28
C GLU A 163 -36.06 20.66 -9.44
N ALA A 164 -35.04 21.29 -10.02
CA ALA A 164 -33.68 20.74 -10.08
C ALA A 164 -33.15 20.47 -8.67
N VAL A 165 -33.30 21.41 -7.74
CA VAL A 165 -32.90 21.23 -6.34
C VAL A 165 -33.69 20.07 -5.71
N ARG A 166 -35.02 20.00 -5.93
CA ARG A 166 -35.84 18.90 -5.40
C ARG A 166 -35.36 17.54 -5.84
N ILE A 167 -34.95 17.37 -7.10
CA ILE A 167 -34.38 16.12 -7.62
C ILE A 167 -33.05 15.78 -6.93
N LEU A 168 -32.10 16.72 -6.87
CA LEU A 168 -30.76 16.51 -6.37
C LEU A 168 -30.67 16.36 -4.84
N PHE A 169 -31.74 16.65 -4.12
CA PHE A 169 -31.85 16.44 -2.67
C PHE A 169 -32.97 15.45 -2.30
N SER A 170 -33.47 14.68 -3.28
CA SER A 170 -34.49 13.65 -3.04
C SER A 170 -33.91 12.42 -2.35
N ASP A 171 -34.79 11.63 -1.71
CA ASP A 171 -34.42 10.32 -1.13
C ASP A 171 -33.91 9.37 -2.20
N GLU A 172 -34.46 9.41 -3.43
CA GLU A 172 -34.00 8.64 -4.57
C GLU A 172 -32.51 8.94 -4.88
N TYR A 173 -32.17 10.24 -4.92
CA TYR A 173 -30.78 10.66 -5.14
C TYR A 173 -29.85 10.20 -4.01
N HIS A 174 -30.27 10.35 -2.75
CA HIS A 174 -29.50 9.90 -1.61
C HIS A 174 -29.30 8.37 -1.59
N GLN A 175 -30.33 7.60 -1.93
CA GLN A 175 -30.23 6.14 -2.05
C GLN A 175 -29.26 5.73 -3.17
N ALA A 176 -29.37 6.36 -4.35
CA ALA A 176 -28.45 6.13 -5.46
C ALA A 176 -27.00 6.42 -5.06
N LYS A 177 -26.77 7.53 -4.34
CA LYS A 177 -25.46 7.88 -3.80
C LYS A 177 -24.94 6.83 -2.81
N GLY A 178 -25.78 6.33 -1.91
CA GLY A 178 -25.44 5.24 -0.99
C GLY A 178 -25.04 3.96 -1.71
N GLN A 179 -25.74 3.62 -2.79
CA GLN A 179 -25.42 2.46 -3.62
C GLN A 179 -24.06 2.58 -4.34
N ILE A 180 -23.62 3.80 -4.67
CA ILE A 180 -22.28 4.06 -5.22
C ILE A 180 -21.21 3.83 -4.15
N MET A 181 -21.45 4.30 -2.92
CA MET A 181 -20.46 4.28 -1.84
C MET A 181 -20.27 2.88 -1.22
N GLU A 182 -21.29 2.04 -1.26
CA GLU A 182 -21.25 0.72 -0.60
C GLU A 182 -20.19 -0.21 -1.19
N PRO A 183 -20.02 -0.41 -2.52
CA PRO A 183 -18.94 -1.21 -3.07
C PRO A 183 -17.55 -0.63 -2.76
N ILE A 184 -17.39 0.71 -2.72
CA ILE A 184 -16.12 1.35 -2.33
C ILE A 184 -15.78 0.99 -0.88
N ARG A 185 -16.74 1.06 0.03
CA ARG A 185 -16.57 0.66 1.44
C ARG A 185 -16.15 -0.80 1.57
N ARG A 186 -16.80 -1.71 0.84
CA ARG A 186 -16.41 -3.14 0.82
C ARG A 186 -14.98 -3.33 0.33
N PHE A 187 -14.63 -2.65 -0.73
CA PHE A 187 -13.27 -2.66 -1.28
C PHE A 187 -12.25 -2.21 -0.22
N GLN A 188 -12.47 -1.08 0.45
CA GLN A 188 -11.57 -0.54 1.47
C GLN A 188 -11.39 -1.51 2.64
N ILE A 189 -12.49 -2.09 3.14
CA ILE A 189 -12.45 -3.10 4.21
C ILE A 189 -11.65 -4.32 3.77
N ARG A 190 -11.84 -4.79 2.53
CA ARG A 190 -11.12 -5.96 2.00
C ARG A 190 -9.63 -5.72 1.93
N ILE A 191 -9.19 -4.60 1.34
CA ILE A 191 -7.78 -4.21 1.26
C ILE A 191 -7.14 -4.11 2.64
N ASP A 192 -7.82 -3.49 3.60
CA ASP A 192 -7.33 -3.39 4.98
C ASP A 192 -7.16 -4.77 5.63
N SER A 193 -8.16 -5.64 5.50
CA SER A 193 -8.11 -6.98 6.10
C SER A 193 -7.01 -7.84 5.48
N GLU A 194 -6.86 -7.82 4.16
CA GLU A 194 -5.81 -8.57 3.46
C GLU A 194 -4.41 -8.08 3.79
N THR A 195 -4.22 -6.75 3.83
CA THR A 195 -2.92 -6.18 4.19
C THR A 195 -2.55 -6.53 5.63
N ARG A 196 -3.48 -6.37 6.58
CA ARG A 196 -3.24 -6.73 7.99
C ARG A 196 -2.93 -8.22 8.16
N SER A 197 -3.67 -9.09 7.50
CA SER A 197 -3.45 -10.54 7.53
C SER A 197 -2.07 -10.90 6.97
N ALA A 198 -1.71 -10.36 5.81
CA ALA A 198 -0.42 -10.60 5.18
C ALA A 198 0.75 -10.12 6.05
N LEU A 199 0.63 -8.92 6.64
CA LEU A 199 1.65 -8.38 7.54
C LEU A 199 1.76 -9.20 8.84
N ALA A 200 0.63 -9.60 9.44
CA ALA A 200 0.62 -10.44 10.63
C ALA A 200 1.33 -11.79 10.37
N THR A 201 1.03 -12.44 9.24
CA THR A 201 1.69 -13.69 8.84
C THR A 201 3.19 -13.49 8.63
N ALA A 202 3.61 -12.44 7.94
CA ALA A 202 5.02 -12.13 7.71
C ALA A 202 5.77 -11.87 9.03
N LEU A 203 5.14 -11.18 9.99
CA LEU A 203 5.73 -10.92 11.30
C LEU A 203 5.88 -12.18 12.15
N VAL A 204 4.89 -13.10 12.13
CA VAL A 204 4.98 -14.38 12.84
C VAL A 204 6.09 -15.24 12.26
N ASP A 205 6.15 -15.39 10.93
CA ASP A 205 7.20 -16.16 10.24
C ASP A 205 8.60 -15.59 10.53
N ALA A 206 8.75 -14.27 10.46
CA ALA A 206 10.01 -13.60 10.78
C ALA A 206 10.42 -13.79 12.24
N ARG A 207 9.46 -13.73 13.19
CA ARG A 207 9.73 -13.95 14.61
C ARG A 207 10.26 -15.35 14.89
N ASP A 208 9.64 -16.37 14.30
CA ASP A 208 10.04 -17.77 14.52
C ASP A 208 11.42 -18.05 13.93
N LYS A 209 11.70 -17.57 12.74
CA LYS A 209 13.00 -17.66 12.11
C LYS A 209 14.09 -16.91 12.89
N MET A 210 13.76 -15.73 13.43
CA MET A 210 14.68 -14.94 14.26
C MET A 210 15.01 -15.67 15.56
N ARG A 211 14.04 -16.31 16.21
CA ARG A 211 14.27 -17.14 17.42
C ARG A 211 15.26 -18.25 17.15
N LEU A 212 15.11 -18.96 16.01
CA LEU A 212 16.05 -20.01 15.59
C LEU A 212 17.46 -19.44 15.34
N SER A 213 17.57 -18.29 14.69
CA SER A 213 18.87 -17.63 14.47
C SER A 213 19.55 -17.20 15.77
N ILE A 214 18.78 -16.63 16.70
CA ILE A 214 19.30 -16.25 18.04
C ILE A 214 19.78 -17.49 18.81
N ALA A 215 19.01 -18.58 18.78
CA ALA A 215 19.41 -19.84 19.42
C ALA A 215 20.71 -20.41 18.80
N ALA A 216 20.85 -20.37 17.48
CA ALA A 216 22.06 -20.82 16.78
C ALA A 216 23.29 -19.95 17.12
N ILE A 217 23.13 -18.63 17.19
CA ILE A 217 24.18 -17.69 17.59
C ILE A 217 24.58 -17.96 19.07
N GLY A 218 23.59 -18.12 19.97
CA GLY A 218 23.84 -18.43 21.38
C GLY A 218 24.61 -19.75 21.53
N LEU A 219 24.20 -20.80 20.83
CA LEU A 219 24.91 -22.09 20.84
C LEU A 219 26.35 -21.94 20.31
N SER A 220 26.53 -21.20 19.24
CA SER A 220 27.87 -20.90 18.69
C SER A 220 28.77 -20.21 19.71
N LEU A 221 28.26 -19.21 20.43
CA LEU A 221 29.02 -18.52 21.48
C LEU A 221 29.39 -19.44 22.65
N ILE A 222 28.45 -20.28 23.09
CA ILE A 222 28.71 -21.28 24.16
C ILE A 222 29.84 -22.24 23.72
N LEU A 223 29.77 -22.75 22.49
CA LEU A 223 30.81 -23.64 21.96
C LEU A 223 32.17 -22.95 21.84
N CYS A 224 32.20 -21.69 21.45
CA CYS A 224 33.44 -20.89 21.43
C CYS A 224 34.00 -20.68 22.84
N CYS A 225 33.15 -20.37 23.83
CA CYS A 225 33.58 -20.23 25.23
C CYS A 225 34.14 -21.54 25.81
N LEU A 226 33.46 -22.67 25.59
CA LEU A 226 33.89 -23.98 26.05
C LEU A 226 35.24 -24.39 25.40
N ALA A 227 35.42 -24.16 24.12
CA ALA A 227 36.65 -24.43 23.42
C ALA A 227 37.82 -23.56 23.93
N GLY A 228 37.53 -22.28 24.27
CA GLY A 228 38.49 -21.36 24.89
C GLY A 228 38.90 -21.80 26.29
N LEU A 229 37.95 -22.19 27.16
CA LEU A 229 38.23 -22.71 28.49
C LEU A 229 39.03 -24.02 28.46
N TYR A 230 38.67 -24.94 27.56
CA TYR A 230 39.45 -26.19 27.40
C TYR A 230 40.91 -25.93 27.03
N ARG A 231 41.18 -24.90 26.26
CA ARG A 231 42.52 -24.48 25.86
C ARG A 231 43.32 -23.90 27.01
N GLN A 232 42.69 -23.27 27.99
CA GLN A 232 43.38 -22.75 29.23
C GLN A 232 43.66 -23.82 30.25
N VAL A 233 42.83 -24.87 30.35
CA VAL A 233 42.99 -25.98 31.31
C VAL A 233 44.02 -27.00 30.91
N LYS A 234 44.36 -27.13 29.60
CA LYS A 234 45.39 -28.06 29.10
C LYS A 234 46.54 -27.34 28.34
N PRO A 235 47.27 -26.44 28.99
CA PRO A 235 48.45 -25.84 28.34
C PRO A 235 49.65 -26.77 28.23
N ASP A 236 49.74 -27.82 29.07
CA ASP A 236 51.03 -28.47 29.37
C ASP A 236 51.32 -29.75 28.56
N GLU A 237 50.36 -30.36 27.87
CA GLU A 237 50.65 -31.58 27.12
C GLU A 237 51.40 -31.33 25.77
N VAL A 238 51.33 -30.13 25.22
CA VAL A 238 51.96 -29.80 23.92
C VAL A 238 53.40 -29.35 24.06
N GLU A 239 53.79 -28.70 25.19
CA GLU A 239 55.14 -28.30 25.44
C GLU A 239 56.00 -29.48 25.93
N SER A 240 55.42 -30.43 26.67
CA SER A 240 56.11 -31.64 27.15
C SER A 240 56.56 -32.56 26.00
N GLU A 241 55.75 -32.72 24.95
CA GLU A 241 56.15 -33.52 23.78
C GLU A 241 57.24 -32.82 22.92
N ALA A 242 57.22 -31.47 22.86
CA ALA A 242 58.25 -30.73 22.14
C ALA A 242 59.63 -30.78 22.83
N HIS A 243 59.63 -30.75 24.16
CA HIS A 243 60.87 -30.90 24.92
C HIS A 243 61.47 -32.34 24.93
N LEU A 244 60.62 -33.36 24.85
CA LEU A 244 61.01 -34.74 24.74
C LEU A 244 61.58 -35.09 23.34
N SER A 245 61.19 -34.39 22.30
CA SER A 245 61.71 -34.59 20.94
C SER A 245 63.05 -33.86 20.67
N ALA A 246 63.27 -32.73 21.36
CA ALA A 246 64.48 -31.91 21.24
C ALA A 246 65.65 -32.44 22.09
N GLY A 247 65.45 -33.37 22.99
CA GLY A 247 66.50 -33.97 23.86
C GLY A 247 67.05 -35.32 23.32
N ARG A 248 66.76 -35.72 22.09
CA ARG A 248 67.20 -36.97 21.46
C ARG A 248 68.01 -36.76 20.20
N GLU A 249 68.74 -35.65 20.10
CA GLU A 249 69.85 -35.52 19.12
C GLU A 249 71.23 -35.45 19.81
#